data_0de6933264383a4f63b312998d4496d1
#
_entry.id   0de6933264383a4f63b312998d4496d1
#
_cell.length_a   1.000
_cell.length_b   1.000
_cell.length_c   1.000
_cell.angle_alpha   90.00
_cell.angle_beta   90.00
_cell.angle_gamma   90.00
#
_symmetry.space_group_name_H-M   'P 1'
#
loop_
_entity.id
_entity.type
_entity.pdbx_description
1 polymer ?
#
loop_
_entity_poly.entity_id
_entity_poly.type
_entity_poly.pdbx_seq_one_letter_code
_entity_poly.pdbx_strand_id
1 'polypeptide(L)'
;VTAFNIIKNEIYEAIEEGFNVDFGFGRTEITASGSFESLGEKFNRKKHTLTPCLRPSPQLKQRTARIPVENITQETFANAPRPAYVSLKIEPRTADSTEPYNQLPAGRHPFISIYGSRLTLMGGLPGVGVRLRCVATDEEYFYPSSKMSVNSVNRLCFPTDIDFTPGEWEAIIGSQYTPT
;
A
#
# COMPACT_ATOMS: atom_id res chain seq x y z
N VAL A 1 -18.00 -35.24 -6.71
CA VAL A 1 -16.94 -35.04 -5.67
C VAL A 1 -15.61 -35.22 -6.35
N THR A 2 -14.82 -34.16 -6.45
CA THR A 2 -13.50 -34.23 -7.08
C THR A 2 -12.49 -34.92 -6.15
N ALA A 3 -11.56 -35.68 -6.72
CA ALA A 3 -10.48 -36.34 -5.96
C ALA A 3 -9.77 -35.41 -4.98
N PHE A 4 -9.65 -34.12 -5.34
CA PHE A 4 -9.09 -33.07 -4.49
C PHE A 4 -9.87 -32.87 -3.17
N ASN A 5 -11.22 -32.93 -3.22
CA ASN A 5 -12.02 -32.76 -2.01
C ASN A 5 -11.88 -33.93 -1.04
N ILE A 6 -11.66 -35.16 -1.56
CA ILE A 6 -11.42 -36.30 -0.73
C ILE A 6 -10.10 -36.12 0.00
N ILE A 7 -9.01 -35.86 -0.74
CA ILE A 7 -7.68 -35.63 -0.15
C ILE A 7 -7.69 -34.53 0.89
N LYS A 8 -8.39 -33.41 0.59
CA LYS A 8 -8.51 -32.29 1.52
C LYS A 8 -9.18 -32.70 2.84
N ASN A 9 -10.25 -33.49 2.79
CA ASN A 9 -10.97 -33.95 3.99
C ASN A 9 -10.10 -34.91 4.83
N GLU A 10 -9.43 -35.85 4.20
CA GLU A 10 -8.46 -36.73 4.88
C GLU A 10 -7.35 -35.95 5.60
N ILE A 11 -6.87 -34.88 4.97
CA ILE A 11 -5.89 -33.99 5.57
C ILE A 11 -6.46 -33.28 6.81
N TYR A 12 -7.68 -32.79 6.75
CA TYR A 12 -8.30 -32.12 7.89
C TYR A 12 -8.54 -33.06 9.03
N GLU A 13 -9.03 -34.30 8.76
CA GLU A 13 -9.23 -35.33 9.77
C GLU A 13 -7.89 -35.70 10.47
N ALA A 14 -6.84 -35.90 9.70
CA ALA A 14 -5.52 -36.16 10.26
C ALA A 14 -5.00 -35.02 11.16
N ILE A 15 -5.22 -33.76 10.75
CA ILE A 15 -4.84 -32.59 11.55
C ILE A 15 -5.69 -32.48 12.83
N GLU A 16 -6.98 -32.81 12.77
CA GLU A 16 -7.89 -32.80 13.93
C GLU A 16 -7.51 -33.89 14.94
N GLU A 17 -7.00 -35.02 14.47
CA GLU A 17 -6.44 -36.09 15.29
C GLU A 17 -5.04 -35.76 15.87
N GLY A 18 -4.46 -34.60 15.49
CA GLY A 18 -3.18 -34.13 15.99
C GLY A 18 -1.96 -34.62 15.21
N PHE A 19 -2.16 -35.20 14.03
CA PHE A 19 -1.05 -35.66 13.18
C PHE A 19 -0.48 -34.49 12.35
N ASN A 20 0.83 -34.58 12.11
CA ASN A 20 1.49 -33.72 11.11
C ASN A 20 1.38 -34.40 9.74
N VAL A 21 0.85 -33.70 8.76
CA VAL A 21 0.69 -34.23 7.40
C VAL A 21 1.79 -33.66 6.50
N ASP A 22 2.51 -34.56 5.80
CA ASP A 22 3.52 -34.19 4.81
C ASP A 22 2.96 -34.33 3.39
N PHE A 23 3.03 -33.23 2.62
CA PHE A 23 2.57 -33.16 1.22
C PHE A 23 3.70 -33.33 0.21
N GLY A 24 4.95 -33.62 0.66
CA GLY A 24 6.13 -33.64 -0.20
C GLY A 24 6.70 -32.22 -0.51
N PHE A 25 5.88 -31.20 -0.60
CA PHE A 25 6.31 -29.81 -0.77
C PHE A 25 6.27 -29.02 0.55
N GLY A 26 5.64 -29.54 1.58
CA GLY A 26 5.55 -28.96 2.92
C GLY A 26 4.82 -29.88 3.87
N ARG A 27 4.91 -29.57 5.15
CA ARG A 27 4.23 -30.31 6.22
C ARG A 27 3.42 -29.38 7.11
N THR A 28 2.31 -29.88 7.64
CA THR A 28 1.58 -29.19 8.70
C THR A 28 2.20 -29.48 10.05
N GLU A 29 2.21 -28.47 10.91
CA GLU A 29 2.56 -28.58 12.32
C GLU A 29 1.51 -27.84 13.14
N ILE A 30 1.11 -28.40 14.28
CA ILE A 30 0.23 -27.70 15.22
C ILE A 30 1.11 -27.08 16.30
N THR A 31 1.03 -25.77 16.43
CA THR A 31 1.77 -25.04 17.45
C THR A 31 0.80 -24.54 18.53
N ALA A 32 1.10 -24.86 19.79
CA ALA A 32 0.41 -24.29 20.91
C ALA A 32 1.06 -22.97 21.31
N SER A 33 0.27 -21.92 21.42
CA SER A 33 0.70 -20.58 21.87
C SER A 33 -0.13 -20.15 23.06
N GLY A 34 0.43 -19.24 23.87
CA GLY A 34 -0.18 -18.72 25.09
C GLY A 34 0.82 -18.69 26.24
N SER A 35 0.39 -18.21 27.40
CA SER A 35 1.23 -18.14 28.59
C SER A 35 1.09 -19.42 29.40
N PHE A 36 2.16 -20.20 29.49
CA PHE A 36 2.25 -21.38 30.35
C PHE A 36 2.99 -21.00 31.65
N GLU A 37 2.36 -21.24 32.78
CA GLU A 37 2.90 -20.87 34.11
C GLU A 37 3.98 -21.86 34.59
N SER A 38 3.98 -23.09 34.05
CA SER A 38 4.98 -24.10 34.34
C SER A 38 5.15 -25.10 33.21
N LEU A 39 6.29 -25.82 33.17
CA LEU A 39 6.59 -26.88 32.20
C LEU A 39 5.61 -28.10 32.24
N GLY A 40 4.85 -28.24 33.33
CA GLY A 40 3.87 -29.31 33.49
C GLY A 40 2.42 -28.85 33.32
N GLU A 41 2.19 -27.61 32.97
CA GLU A 41 0.84 -27.09 32.80
C GLU A 41 0.12 -27.74 31.61
N LYS A 42 -1.08 -28.26 31.88
CA LYS A 42 -1.92 -28.85 30.82
C LYS A 42 -2.51 -27.77 29.94
N PHE A 43 -2.65 -28.08 28.66
CA PHE A 43 -3.29 -27.19 27.70
C PHE A 43 -4.71 -26.80 28.16
N ASN A 44 -4.97 -25.49 28.15
CA ASN A 44 -6.26 -24.91 28.53
C ASN A 44 -6.73 -23.97 27.44
N ARG A 45 -7.85 -24.30 26.77
CA ARG A 45 -8.42 -23.51 25.66
C ARG A 45 -8.78 -22.07 26.01
N LYS A 46 -8.88 -21.71 27.29
CA LYS A 46 -9.13 -20.31 27.71
C LYS A 46 -7.87 -19.46 27.74
N LYS A 47 -6.71 -20.08 27.92
CA LYS A 47 -5.40 -19.41 28.02
C LYS A 47 -4.51 -19.69 26.81
N HIS A 48 -4.72 -20.80 26.13
CA HIS A 48 -3.86 -21.30 25.07
C HIS A 48 -4.62 -21.48 23.77
N THR A 49 -3.95 -21.22 22.66
CA THR A 49 -4.49 -21.35 21.30
C THR A 49 -3.67 -22.35 20.51
N LEU A 50 -4.33 -23.24 19.76
CA LEU A 50 -3.69 -24.09 18.78
C LEU A 50 -3.76 -23.41 17.41
N THR A 51 -2.63 -23.28 16.77
CA THR A 51 -2.53 -22.65 15.43
C THR A 51 -1.87 -23.65 14.48
N PRO A 52 -2.55 -24.03 13.39
CA PRO A 52 -1.93 -24.82 12.34
C PRO A 52 -0.94 -23.94 11.57
N CYS A 53 0.25 -24.49 11.34
CA CYS A 53 1.32 -23.85 10.59
C CYS A 53 1.74 -24.76 9.45
N LEU A 54 1.93 -24.21 8.24
CA LEU A 54 2.48 -24.95 7.10
C LEU A 54 3.96 -24.60 6.95
N ARG A 55 4.82 -25.61 7.09
CA ARG A 55 6.26 -25.45 6.87
C ARG A 55 6.66 -25.98 5.50
N PRO A 56 7.25 -25.17 4.63
CA PRO A 56 7.69 -25.58 3.32
C PRO A 56 8.87 -26.59 3.43
N SER A 57 8.87 -27.58 2.54
CA SER A 57 9.97 -28.54 2.46
C SER A 57 11.29 -27.89 2.03
N PRO A 58 12.46 -28.48 2.36
CA PRO A 58 13.75 -27.98 1.89
C PRO A 58 13.82 -27.87 0.36
N GLN A 59 13.20 -28.80 -0.36
CA GLN A 59 13.16 -28.79 -1.83
C GLN A 59 12.36 -27.59 -2.36
N LEU A 60 11.21 -27.27 -1.75
CA LEU A 60 10.44 -26.10 -2.13
C LEU A 60 11.23 -24.82 -1.89
N LYS A 61 11.89 -24.70 -0.74
CA LYS A 61 12.77 -23.55 -0.43
C LYS A 61 13.90 -23.39 -1.43
N GLN A 62 14.55 -24.49 -1.83
CA GLN A 62 15.62 -24.45 -2.84
C GLN A 62 15.10 -24.03 -4.23
N ARG A 63 13.92 -24.52 -4.61
CA ARG A 63 13.30 -24.15 -5.89
C ARG A 63 12.90 -22.68 -5.92
N THR A 64 12.29 -22.19 -4.84
CA THR A 64 11.90 -20.77 -4.74
C THR A 64 13.10 -19.83 -4.68
N ALA A 65 14.22 -20.25 -4.06
CA ALA A 65 15.45 -19.46 -4.05
C ALA A 65 16.08 -19.26 -5.44
N ARG A 66 15.70 -20.09 -6.42
CA ARG A 66 16.19 -20.00 -7.80
C ARG A 66 15.29 -19.17 -8.73
N ILE A 67 14.12 -18.74 -8.24
CA ILE A 67 13.23 -17.90 -9.02
C ILE A 67 13.91 -16.51 -9.17
N PRO A 68 14.17 -16.06 -10.41
CA PRO A 68 14.65 -14.71 -10.62
C PRO A 68 13.58 -13.74 -10.11
N VAL A 69 13.93 -12.98 -9.08
CA VAL A 69 13.04 -11.95 -8.54
C VAL A 69 13.39 -10.65 -9.25
N GLU A 70 12.56 -10.24 -10.17
CA GLU A 70 12.54 -8.84 -10.60
C GLU A 70 11.84 -8.03 -9.51
N ASN A 71 12.50 -7.02 -9.04
CA ASN A 71 11.93 -6.13 -8.05
C ASN A 71 10.90 -5.21 -8.74
N ILE A 72 9.70 -5.74 -8.97
CA ILE A 72 8.58 -4.98 -9.52
C ILE A 72 8.16 -3.84 -8.57
N THR A 73 8.63 -3.92 -7.32
CA THR A 73 8.34 -2.93 -6.27
C THR A 73 9.29 -1.74 -6.31
N GLN A 74 10.17 -1.61 -7.30
CA GLN A 74 11.08 -0.46 -7.36
C GLN A 74 10.36 0.89 -7.48
N GLU A 75 9.08 0.92 -7.82
CA GLU A 75 8.32 2.17 -7.96
C GLU A 75 7.20 2.36 -6.93
N THR A 76 6.80 1.33 -6.20
CA THR A 76 5.84 1.48 -5.10
C THR A 76 6.56 1.45 -3.76
N PHE A 77 7.27 2.51 -3.46
CA PHE A 77 7.72 2.73 -2.08
C PHE A 77 6.51 2.64 -1.15
N ALA A 78 6.58 1.79 -0.14
CA ALA A 78 5.51 1.67 0.86
C ALA A 78 5.10 3.04 1.44
N ASN A 79 6.02 4.01 1.37
CA ASN A 79 5.87 5.38 1.84
C ASN A 79 5.64 6.42 0.72
N ALA A 80 5.52 6.02 -0.54
CA ALA A 80 5.28 6.96 -1.64
C ALA A 80 3.99 7.77 -1.44
N PRO A 81 3.97 9.04 -1.86
CA PRO A 81 2.76 9.84 -1.89
C PRO A 81 1.67 9.15 -2.70
N ARG A 82 0.46 9.14 -2.18
CA ARG A 82 -0.71 8.58 -2.85
C ARG A 82 -1.75 9.68 -3.05
N PRO A 83 -1.65 10.47 -4.12
CA PRO A 83 -2.69 11.43 -4.45
C PRO A 83 -3.98 10.69 -4.81
N ALA A 84 -5.11 11.23 -4.35
CA ALA A 84 -6.42 10.68 -4.62
C ALA A 84 -7.22 11.59 -5.56
N TYR A 85 -7.24 12.88 -5.29
CA TYR A 85 -7.95 13.84 -6.13
C TYR A 85 -7.41 15.27 -5.97
N VAL A 86 -7.73 16.10 -6.96
CA VAL A 86 -7.44 17.54 -7.00
C VAL A 86 -8.73 18.33 -6.76
N SER A 87 -8.65 19.46 -6.08
CA SER A 87 -9.79 20.31 -5.78
C SER A 87 -9.38 21.78 -5.69
N LEU A 88 -10.32 22.66 -6.00
CA LEU A 88 -10.22 24.11 -5.75
C LEU A 88 -10.76 24.51 -4.37
N LYS A 89 -11.29 23.55 -3.61
CA LYS A 89 -11.83 23.80 -2.26
C LYS A 89 -10.78 23.58 -1.20
N ILE A 90 -10.90 24.35 -0.13
CA ILE A 90 -10.05 24.23 1.05
C ILE A 90 -10.47 23.04 1.90
N GLU A 91 -11.75 22.71 1.91
CA GLU A 91 -12.30 21.60 2.68
C GLU A 91 -12.19 20.27 1.91
N PRO A 92 -11.89 19.17 2.59
CA PRO A 92 -11.90 17.87 1.96
C PRO A 92 -13.31 17.51 1.49
N ARG A 93 -13.36 16.73 0.44
CA ARG A 93 -14.62 16.25 -0.12
C ARG A 93 -15.34 15.34 0.89
N THR A 94 -16.65 15.51 1.02
CA THR A 94 -17.51 14.62 1.80
C THR A 94 -17.94 13.40 0.96
N ALA A 95 -18.34 12.32 1.62
CA ALA A 95 -18.79 11.11 0.94
C ALA A 95 -20.02 11.33 0.03
N ASP A 96 -20.86 12.34 0.35
CA ASP A 96 -22.07 12.66 -0.40
C ASP A 96 -21.86 13.66 -1.54
N SER A 97 -20.61 14.04 -1.82
CA SER A 97 -20.30 15.00 -2.88
C SER A 97 -20.54 14.38 -4.25
N THR A 98 -21.38 15.02 -5.06
CA THR A 98 -21.69 14.66 -6.45
C THR A 98 -20.73 15.24 -7.48
N GLU A 99 -19.75 16.06 -7.04
CA GLU A 99 -18.79 16.67 -7.95
C GLU A 99 -17.88 15.61 -8.60
N PRO A 100 -17.56 15.75 -9.89
CA PRO A 100 -16.67 14.81 -10.56
C PRO A 100 -15.27 14.85 -9.93
N TYR A 101 -14.61 13.71 -9.91
CA TYR A 101 -13.22 13.59 -9.44
C TYR A 101 -12.26 14.14 -10.50
N ASN A 102 -11.22 14.83 -10.03
CA ASN A 102 -10.12 15.30 -10.87
C ASN A 102 -10.53 16.14 -12.08
N GLN A 103 -11.63 16.89 -11.97
CA GLN A 103 -12.06 17.83 -12.98
C GLN A 103 -12.00 19.24 -12.40
N LEU A 104 -11.14 20.06 -13.00
CA LEU A 104 -11.06 21.48 -12.69
C LEU A 104 -11.61 22.27 -13.90
N PRO A 105 -12.35 23.36 -13.67
CA PRO A 105 -12.71 24.28 -14.75
C PRO A 105 -11.45 24.83 -15.43
N ALA A 106 -11.52 25.08 -16.73
CA ALA A 106 -10.48 25.82 -17.41
C ALA A 106 -10.39 27.26 -16.89
N GLY A 107 -9.21 27.86 -16.99
CA GLY A 107 -8.96 29.23 -16.53
C GLY A 107 -8.00 29.31 -15.35
N ARG A 108 -7.87 30.51 -14.80
CA ARG A 108 -6.96 30.77 -13.68
C ARG A 108 -7.60 30.45 -12.34
N HIS A 109 -6.84 29.76 -11.50
CA HIS A 109 -7.24 29.44 -10.14
C HIS A 109 -6.20 30.00 -9.16
N PRO A 110 -6.62 30.66 -8.07
CA PRO A 110 -5.69 31.27 -7.10
C PRO A 110 -4.87 30.20 -6.34
N PHE A 111 -5.38 29.01 -6.24
CA PHE A 111 -4.71 27.88 -5.60
C PHE A 111 -5.27 26.54 -6.09
N ILE A 112 -4.50 25.49 -5.88
CA ILE A 112 -4.92 24.09 -6.07
C ILE A 112 -4.63 23.32 -4.77
N SER A 113 -5.56 22.45 -4.41
CA SER A 113 -5.39 21.47 -3.34
C SER A 113 -5.34 20.05 -3.91
N ILE A 114 -4.33 19.29 -3.52
CA ILE A 114 -4.23 17.85 -3.80
C ILE A 114 -4.51 17.12 -2.50
N TYR A 115 -5.48 16.23 -2.52
CA TYR A 115 -5.84 15.38 -1.39
C TYR A 115 -5.41 13.95 -1.62
N GLY A 116 -5.05 13.25 -0.55
CA GLY A 116 -4.60 11.87 -0.64
C GLY A 116 -4.07 11.35 0.68
N SER A 117 -3.08 10.47 0.63
CA SER A 117 -2.38 9.98 1.80
C SER A 117 -0.86 10.04 1.58
N ARG A 118 -0.11 10.26 2.66
CA ARG A 118 1.36 10.36 2.65
C ARG A 118 1.90 11.45 1.72
N LEU A 119 1.17 12.55 1.59
CA LEU A 119 1.50 13.63 0.67
C LEU A 119 2.61 14.56 1.15
N THR A 120 3.02 14.49 2.42
CA THR A 120 4.03 15.40 2.98
C THR A 120 5.29 15.43 2.11
N LEU A 121 5.63 16.61 1.62
CA LEU A 121 6.86 16.87 0.89
C LEU A 121 8.00 17.02 1.89
N MET A 122 8.94 16.10 1.88
CA MET A 122 10.11 16.10 2.76
C MET A 122 11.38 16.09 1.94
N GLY A 123 12.41 16.77 2.48
CA GLY A 123 13.74 16.83 1.90
C GLY A 123 14.04 18.16 1.21
N GLY A 124 15.31 18.37 0.89
CA GLY A 124 15.84 19.58 0.28
C GLY A 124 16.43 19.40 -1.11
N LEU A 125 16.26 18.20 -1.73
CA LEU A 125 16.80 17.98 -3.07
C LEU A 125 16.00 18.76 -4.13
N PRO A 126 16.66 19.17 -5.23
CA PRO A 126 15.96 19.67 -6.41
C PRO A 126 14.96 18.62 -6.90
N GLY A 127 13.71 19.00 -7.07
CA GLY A 127 12.63 18.08 -7.48
C GLY A 127 11.66 17.68 -6.37
N VAL A 128 11.93 18.07 -5.11
CA VAL A 128 10.95 17.94 -4.02
C VAL A 128 9.87 19.01 -4.18
N GLY A 129 8.67 18.60 -4.55
CA GLY A 129 7.57 19.52 -4.85
C GLY A 129 6.46 18.87 -5.66
N VAL A 130 5.63 19.68 -6.25
CA VAL A 130 4.58 19.26 -7.18
C VAL A 130 4.93 19.79 -8.57
N ARG A 131 4.90 18.92 -9.57
CA ARG A 131 5.01 19.27 -10.98
C ARG A 131 3.65 19.08 -11.64
N LEU A 132 3.17 20.08 -12.32
CA LEU A 132 1.99 20.03 -13.18
C LEU A 132 2.44 20.02 -14.63
N ARG A 133 1.96 19.06 -15.42
CA ARG A 133 2.28 18.94 -16.83
C ARG A 133 1.00 18.89 -17.66
N CYS A 134 0.91 19.73 -18.68
CA CYS A 134 -0.13 19.63 -19.70
C CYS A 134 0.23 18.51 -20.67
N VAL A 135 -0.60 17.48 -20.80
CA VAL A 135 -0.31 16.31 -21.67
C VAL A 135 -0.29 16.71 -23.15
N ALA A 136 -1.10 17.69 -23.55
CA ALA A 136 -1.20 18.09 -24.95
C ALA A 136 -0.01 18.94 -25.46
N THR A 137 0.56 19.80 -24.59
CA THR A 137 1.61 20.75 -24.98
C THR A 137 2.97 20.41 -24.38
N ASP A 138 3.02 19.44 -23.46
CA ASP A 138 4.21 19.05 -22.67
C ASP A 138 4.79 20.22 -21.83
N GLU A 139 4.00 21.27 -21.59
CA GLU A 139 4.37 22.35 -20.70
C GLU A 139 4.38 21.89 -19.25
N GLU A 140 5.46 22.20 -18.54
CA GLU A 140 5.63 21.83 -17.14
C GLU A 140 5.77 23.05 -16.23
N TYR A 141 5.12 22.97 -15.08
CA TYR A 141 5.17 23.96 -14.02
C TYR A 141 5.57 23.31 -12.70
N PHE A 142 6.63 23.78 -12.08
CA PHE A 142 7.16 23.19 -10.85
C PHE A 142 6.93 24.09 -9.64
N TYR A 143 6.32 23.50 -8.61
CA TYR A 143 6.04 24.13 -7.32
C TYR A 143 6.85 23.43 -6.22
N PRO A 144 7.99 24.00 -5.78
CA PRO A 144 8.81 23.43 -4.73
C PRO A 144 8.08 23.39 -3.38
N SER A 145 8.53 22.53 -2.48
CA SER A 145 7.94 22.39 -1.14
C SER A 145 7.84 23.70 -0.36
N SER A 146 8.75 24.65 -0.61
CA SER A 146 8.75 25.98 0.01
C SER A 146 7.60 26.88 -0.43
N LYS A 147 6.96 26.61 -1.57
CA LYS A 147 5.78 27.34 -2.07
C LYS A 147 4.45 26.74 -1.61
N MET A 148 4.47 25.65 -0.85
CA MET A 148 3.26 25.04 -0.33
C MET A 148 2.64 25.89 0.78
N SER A 149 1.40 26.32 0.61
CA SER A 149 0.60 26.94 1.67
C SER A 149 0.17 25.92 2.73
N VAL A 150 -0.05 24.68 2.32
CA VAL A 150 -0.28 23.52 3.19
C VAL A 150 0.57 22.36 2.71
N ASN A 151 1.37 21.81 3.61
CA ASN A 151 2.19 20.62 3.39
C ASN A 151 1.91 19.63 4.52
N SER A 152 0.94 18.74 4.31
CA SER A 152 0.51 17.77 5.33
C SER A 152 0.38 16.36 4.75
N VAL A 153 0.20 15.39 5.63
CA VAL A 153 0.12 13.95 5.25
C VAL A 153 -1.02 13.66 4.28
N ASN A 154 -2.12 14.42 4.37
CA ASN A 154 -3.34 14.17 3.61
C ASN A 154 -3.72 15.29 2.64
N ARG A 155 -2.94 16.39 2.63
CA ARG A 155 -3.22 17.53 1.76
C ARG A 155 -1.97 18.32 1.42
N LEU A 156 -1.82 18.66 0.14
CA LEU A 156 -0.95 19.71 -0.36
C LEU A 156 -1.83 20.85 -0.90
N CYS A 157 -1.47 22.09 -0.60
CA CYS A 157 -2.12 23.26 -1.17
C CYS A 157 -1.05 24.27 -1.57
N PHE A 158 -1.14 24.82 -2.76
CA PHE A 158 -0.18 25.80 -3.27
C PHE A 158 -0.87 26.82 -4.17
N PRO A 159 -0.41 28.08 -4.17
CA PRO A 159 -0.89 29.09 -5.10
C PRO A 159 -0.42 28.74 -6.53
N THR A 160 -1.26 29.02 -7.51
CA THR A 160 -0.93 28.83 -8.91
C THR A 160 -1.29 30.08 -9.72
N ASP A 161 -0.49 30.35 -10.72
CA ASP A 161 -0.66 31.41 -11.70
C ASP A 161 -0.94 30.89 -13.11
N ILE A 162 -1.13 29.57 -13.22
CA ILE A 162 -1.40 28.92 -14.50
C ILE A 162 -2.80 29.25 -14.98
N ASP A 163 -2.90 29.54 -16.27
CA ASP A 163 -4.18 29.58 -17.00
C ASP A 163 -4.42 28.18 -17.60
N PHE A 164 -5.22 27.36 -16.91
CA PHE A 164 -5.45 25.98 -17.29
C PHE A 164 -6.26 25.90 -18.58
N THR A 165 -5.64 25.38 -19.63
CA THR A 165 -6.33 25.07 -20.88
C THR A 165 -7.17 23.81 -20.73
N PRO A 166 -8.30 23.71 -21.49
CA PRO A 166 -9.04 22.47 -21.54
C PRO A 166 -8.15 21.31 -22.02
N GLY A 167 -8.17 20.18 -21.34
CA GLY A 167 -7.37 19.00 -21.67
C GLY A 167 -6.96 18.21 -20.44
N GLU A 168 -6.07 17.26 -20.65
CA GLU A 168 -5.54 16.40 -19.61
C GLU A 168 -4.27 17.02 -19.01
N TRP A 169 -4.22 17.02 -17.67
CA TRP A 169 -3.09 17.48 -16.90
C TRP A 169 -2.64 16.42 -15.92
N GLU A 170 -1.35 16.24 -15.80
CA GLU A 170 -0.73 15.34 -14.84
C GLU A 170 -0.18 16.12 -13.65
N ALA A 171 -0.43 15.63 -12.43
CA ALA A 171 0.19 16.11 -11.21
C ALA A 171 1.18 15.07 -10.68
N ILE A 172 2.47 15.38 -10.73
CA ILE A 172 3.56 14.52 -10.27
C ILE A 172 4.08 15.05 -8.96
N ILE A 173 4.09 14.22 -7.92
CA ILE A 173 4.53 14.58 -6.58
C ILE A 173 5.91 13.97 -6.31
N GLY A 174 6.92 14.80 -6.14
CA GLY A 174 8.27 14.41 -5.75
C GLY A 174 8.49 14.65 -4.26
N SER A 175 8.88 13.61 -3.51
CA SER A 175 9.25 13.72 -2.10
C SER A 175 10.44 12.82 -1.80
N GLN A 176 11.31 13.24 -0.89
CA GLN A 176 12.39 12.41 -0.38
C GLN A 176 11.90 11.60 0.82
N TYR A 177 12.10 10.30 0.75
CA TYR A 177 11.92 9.43 1.90
C TYR A 177 13.28 8.94 2.36
N THR A 178 13.59 9.11 3.62
CA THR A 178 14.67 8.38 4.26
C THR A 178 14.18 6.95 4.49
N PRO A 179 14.85 5.93 3.94
CA PRO A 179 14.58 4.56 4.36
C PRO A 179 14.88 4.47 5.87
N THR A 180 13.90 4.06 6.65
CA THR A 180 14.09 3.65 8.04
C THR A 180 14.53 2.22 8.10
#